data_ecef4c3745f10f462389dce2bdd3eccc
#
_entry.id   ecef4c3745f10f462389dce2bdd3eccc
#
_cell.length_a   1.000
_cell.length_b   1.000
_cell.length_c   1.000
_cell.angle_alpha   90.00
_cell.angle_beta   90.00
_cell.angle_gamma   90.00
#
_symmetry.space_group_name_H-M   'P 1'
#
loop_
_entity.id
_entity.type
_entity.pdbx_description
1 polymer ?
#
loop_
_entity_poly.entity_id
_entity_poly.type
_entity_poly.pdbx_seq_one_letter_code
_entity_poly.pdbx_strand_id
1 'polypeptide(L)'
;MDKQEAMTKGLQLIESSEICLLGTNGEDGFPNIKAMLNAKHEGINRIWLSTNTSSRRLQQLKKDNRACVYYVDDKDFKGLMLTGTIQILQDPKSRQTLWNDGDERYYPLGVEDPDYTVLCFTARRGNYYHKLQNITFEIE
;
A
#
# COMPACT_ATOMS: atom_id res chain seq x y z
N MET A 1 7.49 20.19 14.31
CA MET A 1 6.57 19.70 13.26
C MET A 1 5.27 19.29 13.91
N ASP A 2 4.15 19.81 13.43
CA ASP A 2 2.84 19.43 13.92
C ASP A 2 2.23 18.31 13.05
N LYS A 3 1.03 17.84 13.44
CA LYS A 3 0.35 16.73 12.74
C LYS A 3 0.01 17.09 11.30
N GLN A 4 -0.44 18.33 11.04
CA GLN A 4 -0.79 18.75 9.69
C GLN A 4 0.43 18.76 8.79
N GLU A 5 1.55 19.26 9.28
CA GLU A 5 2.81 19.26 8.53
C GLU A 5 3.29 17.85 8.26
N ALA A 6 3.18 16.96 9.26
CA ALA A 6 3.55 15.56 9.09
C ALA A 6 2.70 14.86 8.02
N MET A 7 1.39 15.14 7.99
CA MET A 7 0.48 14.60 6.97
C MET A 7 0.85 15.12 5.57
N THR A 8 1.14 16.40 5.45
CA THR A 8 1.53 17.02 4.17
C THR A 8 2.83 16.42 3.64
N LYS A 9 3.84 16.27 4.51
CA LYS A 9 5.12 15.67 4.13
C LYS A 9 4.99 14.19 3.83
N GLY A 10 4.14 13.50 4.57
CA GLY A 10 3.82 12.11 4.29
C GLY A 10 3.19 11.93 2.91
N LEU A 11 2.26 12.78 2.53
CA LEU A 11 1.65 12.74 1.21
C LEU A 11 2.68 13.00 0.11
N GLN A 12 3.58 13.96 0.31
CA GLN A 12 4.66 14.23 -0.64
C GLN A 12 5.55 13.00 -0.84
N LEU A 13 5.81 12.26 0.24
CA LEU A 13 6.59 11.04 0.17
C LEU A 13 5.86 9.94 -0.63
N ILE A 14 4.55 9.81 -0.45
CA ILE A 14 3.73 8.91 -1.27
C ILE A 14 3.84 9.28 -2.74
N GLU A 15 3.67 10.57 -3.05
CA GLU A 15 3.67 11.05 -4.44
C GLU A 15 5.01 10.88 -5.15
N SER A 16 6.11 10.89 -4.40
CA SER A 16 7.46 10.78 -4.98
C SER A 16 8.00 9.34 -5.02
N SER A 17 7.27 8.36 -4.48
CA SER A 17 7.74 6.98 -4.37
C SER A 17 7.23 6.12 -5.51
N GLU A 18 8.13 5.36 -6.16
CA GLU A 18 7.76 4.36 -7.17
C GLU A 18 7.39 3.03 -6.52
N ILE A 19 7.99 2.73 -5.37
CA ILE A 19 7.84 1.48 -4.63
C ILE A 19 7.36 1.80 -3.21
N CYS A 20 6.50 0.97 -2.68
CA CYS A 20 6.15 0.96 -1.27
C CYS A 20 6.29 -0.45 -0.71
N LEU A 21 6.26 -0.59 0.59
CA LEU A 21 6.36 -1.88 1.26
C LEU A 21 5.01 -2.19 1.90
N LEU A 22 4.50 -3.38 1.62
CA LEU A 22 3.24 -3.86 2.20
C LEU A 22 3.55 -4.89 3.28
N GLY A 23 3.09 -4.62 4.50
CA GLY A 23 3.18 -5.53 5.62
C GLY A 23 1.84 -6.21 5.89
N THR A 24 1.87 -7.52 6.04
CA THR A 24 0.69 -8.35 6.34
C THR A 24 1.00 -9.29 7.48
N ASN A 25 -0.02 -9.87 8.10
CA ASN A 25 0.15 -10.82 9.19
C ASN A 25 0.10 -12.26 8.64
N GLY A 26 1.15 -13.02 8.94
CA GLY A 26 1.21 -14.43 8.55
C GLY A 26 0.38 -15.31 9.45
N GLU A 27 0.02 -16.49 8.97
CA GLU A 27 -0.74 -17.49 9.74
C GLU A 27 0.02 -18.00 10.94
N ASP A 28 1.34 -17.98 10.87
CA ASP A 28 2.25 -18.39 11.95
C ASP A 28 2.49 -17.29 12.98
N GLY A 29 1.83 -16.13 12.81
CA GLY A 29 2.00 -14.99 13.70
C GLY A 29 3.16 -14.08 13.35
N PHE A 30 4.00 -14.44 12.38
CA PHE A 30 5.09 -13.57 11.95
C PHE A 30 4.60 -12.55 10.92
N PRO A 31 5.05 -11.28 11.04
CA PRO A 31 4.76 -10.28 10.02
C PRO A 31 5.52 -10.60 8.72
N ASN A 32 4.87 -10.29 7.61
CA ASN A 32 5.46 -10.48 6.28
C ASN A 32 5.51 -9.13 5.57
N ILE A 33 6.58 -8.88 4.81
CA ILE A 33 6.78 -7.62 4.10
C ILE A 33 7.13 -7.92 2.64
N LYS A 34 6.51 -7.16 1.72
CA LYS A 34 6.76 -7.28 0.29
C LYS A 34 6.83 -5.91 -0.35
N ALA A 35 7.77 -5.74 -1.30
CA ALA A 35 7.82 -4.55 -2.14
C ALA A 35 6.69 -4.60 -3.16
N MET A 36 6.00 -3.47 -3.33
CA MET A 36 4.88 -3.31 -4.25
C MET A 36 5.09 -2.06 -5.09
N LEU A 37 4.57 -2.07 -6.31
CA LEU A 37 4.51 -0.84 -7.10
C LEU A 37 3.49 0.11 -6.46
N ASN A 38 3.88 1.38 -6.33
CA ASN A 38 2.98 2.43 -5.83
C ASN A 38 2.06 2.87 -6.95
N ALA A 39 0.97 2.10 -7.18
CA ALA A 39 0.17 2.22 -8.39
C ALA A 39 -0.78 3.42 -8.39
N LYS A 40 -1.51 3.61 -7.29
CA LYS A 40 -2.49 4.69 -7.20
C LYS A 40 -2.77 5.05 -5.75
N HIS A 41 -3.02 6.32 -5.48
CA HIS A 41 -3.42 6.78 -4.15
C HIS A 41 -4.46 7.90 -4.24
N GLU A 42 -5.23 8.05 -3.19
CA GLU A 42 -6.19 9.14 -3.01
C GLU A 42 -5.83 9.85 -1.71
N GLY A 43 -5.07 10.94 -1.84
CA GLY A 43 -4.47 11.59 -0.69
C GLY A 43 -3.63 10.60 0.10
N ILE A 44 -3.67 10.72 1.42
CA ILE A 44 -3.04 9.79 2.36
C ILE A 44 -4.03 8.69 2.81
N ASN A 45 -5.29 8.80 2.40
CA ASN A 45 -6.39 7.99 2.94
C ASN A 45 -6.49 6.60 2.33
N ARG A 46 -6.25 6.48 1.03
CA ARG A 46 -6.40 5.22 0.31
C ARG A 46 -5.25 4.97 -0.64
N ILE A 47 -4.80 3.72 -0.66
CA ILE A 47 -3.73 3.25 -1.54
C ILE A 47 -4.24 2.01 -2.27
N TRP A 48 -4.11 2.00 -3.60
CA TRP A 48 -4.46 0.84 -4.41
C TRP A 48 -3.19 0.17 -4.92
N LEU A 49 -3.14 -1.14 -4.75
CA LEU A 49 -1.99 -1.96 -5.15
C LEU A 49 -2.50 -3.14 -5.95
N SER A 50 -1.67 -3.69 -6.81
CA SER A 50 -1.99 -4.94 -7.52
C SER A 50 -1.14 -6.08 -6.99
N THR A 51 -1.71 -7.27 -7.00
CA THR A 51 -1.00 -8.49 -6.59
C THR A 51 -1.52 -9.69 -7.35
N ASN A 52 -0.77 -10.79 -7.32
CA ASN A 52 -1.20 -12.05 -7.87
C ASN A 52 -2.24 -12.70 -6.96
N THR A 53 -3.34 -13.18 -7.54
CA THR A 53 -4.37 -13.90 -6.79
C THR A 53 -3.80 -15.13 -6.10
N SER A 54 -2.78 -15.75 -6.71
CA SER A 54 -2.08 -16.92 -6.18
C SER A 54 -1.08 -16.58 -5.07
N SER A 55 -0.89 -15.31 -4.72
CA SER A 55 0.11 -14.91 -3.73
C SER A 55 -0.28 -15.34 -2.31
N ARG A 56 0.75 -15.54 -1.47
CA ARG A 56 0.55 -15.82 -0.05
C ARG A 56 -0.11 -14.64 0.65
N ARG A 57 0.19 -13.40 0.21
CA ARG A 57 -0.41 -12.18 0.77
C ARG A 57 -1.92 -12.20 0.67
N LEU A 58 -2.45 -12.68 -0.44
CA LEU A 58 -3.90 -12.74 -0.62
C LEU A 58 -4.54 -13.69 0.39
N GLN A 59 -3.93 -14.84 0.63
CA GLN A 59 -4.42 -15.79 1.62
C GLN A 59 -4.35 -15.21 3.04
N GLN A 60 -3.27 -14.52 3.35
CA GLN A 60 -3.11 -13.84 4.64
C GLN A 60 -4.18 -12.78 4.85
N LEU A 61 -4.43 -11.95 3.84
CA LEU A 61 -5.41 -10.87 3.90
C LEU A 61 -6.85 -11.36 4.00
N LYS A 62 -7.16 -12.52 3.46
CA LYS A 62 -8.48 -13.14 3.61
C LYS A 62 -8.77 -13.53 5.06
N LYS A 63 -7.74 -13.88 5.82
CA LYS A 63 -7.86 -14.26 7.23
C LYS A 63 -7.73 -13.07 8.16
N ASP A 64 -6.84 -12.14 7.85
CA ASP A 64 -6.58 -10.95 8.65
C ASP A 64 -6.28 -9.79 7.70
N ASN A 65 -7.25 -8.90 7.56
CA ASN A 65 -7.15 -7.80 6.60
C ASN A 65 -6.41 -6.58 7.14
N ARG A 66 -5.87 -6.65 8.36
CA ARG A 66 -5.03 -5.57 8.91
C ARG A 66 -3.68 -5.58 8.20
N ALA A 67 -3.21 -4.39 7.86
CA ALA A 67 -1.98 -4.26 7.10
C ALA A 67 -1.30 -2.92 7.40
N CYS A 68 -0.06 -2.80 6.99
CA CYS A 68 0.63 -1.52 6.95
C CYS A 68 1.26 -1.32 5.58
N VAL A 69 1.35 -0.05 5.20
CA VAL A 69 2.07 0.35 3.99
C VAL A 69 3.15 1.33 4.41
N TYR A 70 4.38 1.13 3.93
CA TYR A 70 5.52 1.95 4.31
C TYR A 70 6.16 2.57 3.09
N TYR A 71 6.39 3.88 3.19
CA TYR A 71 7.11 4.68 2.21
C TYR A 71 8.39 5.18 2.84
N VAL A 72 9.52 5.05 2.15
CA VAL A 72 10.81 5.46 2.68
C VAL A 72 11.64 6.20 1.64
N ASP A 73 12.30 7.28 2.08
CA ASP A 73 13.35 7.95 1.34
C ASP A 73 14.67 7.66 2.07
N ASP A 74 15.47 6.77 1.51
CA ASP A 74 16.72 6.34 2.13
C ASP A 74 17.82 7.40 2.06
N LYS A 75 17.71 8.34 1.14
CA LYS A 75 18.72 9.42 1.00
C LYS A 75 18.61 10.45 2.11
N ASP A 76 17.38 10.83 2.46
CA ASP A 76 17.11 11.83 3.50
C ASP A 76 16.66 11.20 4.82
N PHE A 77 16.65 9.90 4.89
CA PHE A 77 16.24 9.10 6.04
C PHE A 77 14.91 9.57 6.64
N LYS A 78 13.88 9.49 5.84
CA LYS A 78 12.52 9.79 6.27
C LYS A 78 11.57 8.70 5.82
N GLY A 79 10.50 8.51 6.57
CA GLY A 79 9.54 7.46 6.26
C GLY A 79 8.15 7.77 6.75
N LEU A 80 7.19 7.15 6.09
CA LEU A 80 5.78 7.20 6.45
C LEU A 80 5.25 5.79 6.59
N MET A 81 4.77 5.43 7.77
CA MET A 81 4.04 4.19 7.98
C MET A 81 2.55 4.50 8.08
N LEU A 82 1.77 3.83 7.26
CA LEU A 82 0.31 3.87 7.35
C LEU A 82 -0.16 2.51 7.87
N THR A 83 -1.05 2.51 8.85
CA THR A 83 -1.70 1.30 9.31
C THR A 83 -3.20 1.39 9.00
N GLY A 84 -3.79 0.27 8.64
CA GLY A 84 -5.19 0.24 8.25
C GLY A 84 -5.61 -1.16 7.83
N THR A 85 -6.61 -1.20 6.95
CA THR A 85 -7.19 -2.46 6.49
C THR A 85 -7.25 -2.52 4.97
N ILE A 86 -7.25 -3.74 4.43
CA ILE A 86 -7.31 -3.98 2.99
C ILE A 86 -8.62 -4.64 2.61
N GLN A 87 -9.20 -4.15 1.52
CA GLN A 87 -10.29 -4.80 0.80
C GLN A 87 -9.75 -5.40 -0.48
N ILE A 88 -10.07 -6.68 -0.71
CA ILE A 88 -9.67 -7.39 -1.93
C ILE A 88 -10.73 -7.13 -3.00
N LEU A 89 -10.32 -6.60 -4.14
CA LEU A 89 -11.21 -6.21 -5.24
C LEU A 89 -10.86 -7.00 -6.50
N GLN A 90 -11.84 -7.69 -7.05
CA GLN A 90 -11.67 -8.46 -8.28
C GLN A 90 -12.71 -8.09 -9.34
N ASP A 91 -13.47 -7.03 -9.12
CA ASP A 91 -14.49 -6.57 -10.05
C ASP A 91 -13.84 -5.90 -11.27
N PRO A 92 -14.51 -5.95 -12.45
CA PRO A 92 -13.94 -5.41 -13.69
C PRO A 92 -13.56 -3.93 -13.62
N LYS A 93 -14.35 -3.13 -12.93
CA LYS A 93 -14.11 -1.68 -12.80
C LYS A 93 -12.82 -1.39 -12.03
N SER A 94 -12.61 -2.06 -10.90
CA SER A 94 -11.41 -1.88 -10.09
C SER A 94 -10.17 -2.31 -10.85
N ARG A 95 -10.24 -3.45 -11.53
CA ARG A 95 -9.15 -3.97 -12.36
C ARG A 95 -8.78 -3.00 -13.48
N GLN A 96 -9.79 -2.49 -14.20
CA GLN A 96 -9.57 -1.55 -15.30
C GLN A 96 -8.96 -0.23 -14.79
N THR A 97 -9.44 0.27 -13.66
CA THR A 97 -8.97 1.54 -13.10
C THR A 97 -7.49 1.49 -12.74
N LEU A 98 -7.01 0.36 -12.25
CA LEU A 98 -5.61 0.22 -11.83
C LEU A 98 -4.68 -0.28 -12.94
N TRP A 99 -5.23 -0.76 -14.05
CA TRP A 99 -4.45 -1.32 -15.14
C TRP A 99 -3.66 -0.23 -15.87
N ASN A 100 -2.38 -0.50 -16.12
CA ASN A 100 -1.50 0.36 -16.92
C ASN A 100 -0.97 -0.39 -18.12
N ASP A 101 -0.64 0.35 -19.18
CA ASP A 101 0.00 -0.23 -20.37
C ASP A 101 1.30 -0.91 -19.98
N GLY A 102 1.49 -2.13 -20.46
CA GLY A 102 2.68 -2.93 -20.14
C GLY A 102 2.49 -3.87 -18.96
N ASP A 103 1.36 -3.82 -18.25
CA ASP A 103 1.10 -4.73 -17.12
C ASP A 103 0.94 -6.17 -17.58
N GLU A 104 0.79 -6.43 -18.89
CA GLU A 104 0.78 -7.78 -19.46
C GLU A 104 2.06 -8.57 -19.14
N ARG A 105 3.17 -7.90 -18.84
CA ARG A 105 4.41 -8.56 -18.39
C ARG A 105 4.25 -9.24 -17.03
N TYR A 106 3.29 -8.81 -16.23
CA TYR A 106 2.96 -9.40 -14.93
C TYR A 106 1.73 -10.28 -15.00
N TYR A 107 0.79 -9.97 -15.89
CA TYR A 107 -0.50 -10.63 -16.06
C TYR A 107 -0.72 -10.90 -17.54
N PRO A 108 -0.17 -12.03 -18.06
CA PRO A 108 -0.13 -12.28 -19.52
C PRO A 108 -1.48 -12.30 -20.23
N LEU A 109 -2.56 -12.62 -19.51
CA LEU A 109 -3.91 -12.66 -20.09
C LEU A 109 -4.62 -11.30 -20.06
N GLY A 110 -3.91 -10.23 -19.63
CA GLY A 110 -4.45 -8.88 -19.63
C GLY A 110 -5.26 -8.55 -18.39
N VAL A 111 -6.09 -7.52 -18.49
CA VAL A 111 -6.88 -7.00 -17.37
C VAL A 111 -7.86 -8.03 -16.79
N GLU A 112 -8.22 -9.04 -17.56
CA GLU A 112 -9.12 -10.12 -17.13
C GLU A 112 -8.37 -11.35 -16.63
N ASP A 113 -7.03 -11.28 -16.52
CA ASP A 113 -6.22 -12.37 -16.02
C ASP A 113 -6.71 -12.81 -14.64
N PRO A 114 -7.06 -14.12 -14.46
CA PRO A 114 -7.54 -14.59 -13.15
C PRO A 114 -6.56 -14.37 -12.01
N ASP A 115 -5.27 -14.23 -12.32
CA ASP A 115 -4.24 -14.00 -11.31
C ASP A 115 -4.04 -12.52 -10.96
N TYR A 116 -4.80 -11.63 -11.60
CA TYR A 116 -4.75 -10.19 -11.34
C TYR A 116 -5.79 -9.78 -10.28
N THR A 117 -5.34 -9.29 -9.15
CA THR A 117 -6.19 -8.82 -8.04
C THR A 117 -5.77 -7.42 -7.62
N VAL A 118 -6.75 -6.59 -7.31
CA VAL A 118 -6.54 -5.24 -6.78
C VAL A 118 -6.75 -5.27 -5.26
N LEU A 119 -5.85 -4.59 -4.55
CA LEU A 119 -5.96 -4.39 -3.11
C LEU A 119 -6.24 -2.91 -2.86
N CYS A 120 -7.29 -2.60 -2.10
CA CYS A 120 -7.59 -1.24 -1.67
C CYS A 120 -7.29 -1.12 -0.17
N PHE A 121 -6.22 -0.41 0.15
CA PHE A 121 -5.81 -0.14 1.52
C PHE A 121 -6.46 1.16 1.99
N THR A 122 -7.16 1.11 3.12
CA THR A 122 -7.73 2.29 3.77
C THR A 122 -6.94 2.57 5.04
N ALA A 123 -6.27 3.72 5.08
CA ALA A 123 -5.43 4.12 6.20
C ALA A 123 -6.30 4.59 7.37
N ARG A 124 -5.90 4.23 8.59
CA ARG A 124 -6.51 4.69 9.85
C ARG A 124 -5.58 5.54 10.68
N ARG A 125 -4.28 5.30 10.57
CA ARG A 125 -3.26 5.98 11.35
C ARG A 125 -1.99 6.10 10.53
N GLY A 126 -1.29 7.21 10.69
CA GLY A 126 0.01 7.43 10.09
C GLY A 126 1.07 7.76 11.12
N ASN A 127 2.30 7.43 10.80
CA ASN A 127 3.47 7.81 11.57
C ASN A 127 4.53 8.32 10.60
N TYR A 128 4.89 9.59 10.74
CA TYR A 128 5.91 10.21 9.91
C TYR A 128 7.18 10.45 10.72
N TYR A 129 8.32 10.02 10.17
CA TYR A 129 9.62 10.13 10.81
C TYR A 129 10.59 10.90 9.91
N HIS A 130 11.25 11.92 10.47
CA HIS A 130 12.30 12.66 9.78
C HIS A 130 13.15 13.41 10.81
N LYS A 131 14.48 13.33 10.68
CA LYS A 131 15.44 14.08 11.52
C LYS A 131 15.16 13.94 13.03
N LEU A 132 14.97 12.72 13.49
CA LEU A 132 14.69 12.40 14.90
C LEU A 132 13.31 12.86 15.39
N GLN A 133 12.49 13.45 14.52
CA GLN A 133 11.10 13.74 14.84
C GLN A 133 10.22 12.59 14.42
N ASN A 134 9.23 12.29 15.25
CA ASN A 134 8.37 11.13 15.08
C ASN A 134 6.95 11.56 15.46
N ILE A 135 6.10 11.74 14.45
CA ILE A 135 4.75 12.27 14.65
C ILE A 135 3.73 11.21 14.23
N THR A 136 2.88 10.83 15.16
CA THR A 136 1.75 9.93 14.89
C THR A 136 0.46 10.74 14.77
N PHE A 137 -0.37 10.40 13.80
CA PHE A 137 -1.64 11.08 13.56
C PHE A 137 -2.72 10.11 13.13
N GLU A 138 -3.96 10.43 13.49
CA GLU A 138 -5.13 9.65 13.05
C GLU A 138 -5.57 10.12 11.67
N ILE A 139 -6.11 9.20 10.89
CA ILE A 139 -6.64 9.46 9.55
C ILE A 139 -8.11 9.06 9.53
N GLU A 140 -8.96 10.00 9.17
CA GLU A 140 -10.41 9.81 9.11
C GLU A 140 -10.91 9.59 7.69
#